data_ee4a124ca35e966326181b120d8e17c6
#
_entry.id   ee4a124ca35e966326181b120d8e17c6
#
_cell.length_a   1.000
_cell.length_b   1.000
_cell.length_c   1.000
_cell.angle_alpha   90.00
_cell.angle_beta   90.00
_cell.angle_gamma   90.00
#
_symmetry.space_group_name_H-M   'P 1'
#
loop_
_entity.id
_entity.type
_entity.pdbx_description
1 polymer ?
#
loop_
_entity_poly.entity_id
_entity_poly.type
_entity_poly.pdbx_seq_one_letter_code
_entity_poly.pdbx_strand_id
1 'polypeptide(L)'
;MRLGFAAEFNGRVRYDAPMSAHTSWHAGGPADVFFSPRDADDLAAFLRVLPPEVQLYWVGLGSNLLVREGGMRGVVIATPGAFTRIERRSQTRIYCEASVPCARIARLCVNWGLGQGEFFSGIPGTLGGALAMNAGAFGDETWRHVISVQTIDRRCQRRVRAGKDFAVGYRRIEWPADAAEEWFLSAELQFEALASEQSHSVQSLLQRRRETQPTGVWSCGSVFKNPPGDHAARLIEAAGLKGHRIGDAVVSDKHANFIVNLGKARASELEQLIQHVQATVQRVYGITLEPEVRIIGEPAGPIATAGSAMTLEDAGGKTGVNGGRH
;
A
#
# COMPACT_ATOMS: atom_id res chain seq x y z
N MET A 1 12.41 -7.72 -16.97
CA MET A 1 12.28 -9.20 -17.01
C MET A 1 11.01 -9.56 -17.79
N ARG A 2 11.11 -10.20 -18.97
CA ARG A 2 9.93 -10.74 -19.65
C ARG A 2 9.88 -12.22 -19.36
N LEU A 3 8.95 -12.64 -18.52
CA LEU A 3 8.69 -14.04 -18.24
C LEU A 3 7.90 -14.60 -19.42
N GLY A 4 8.47 -15.58 -20.15
CA GLY A 4 7.77 -16.32 -21.21
C GLY A 4 6.80 -17.31 -20.55
N PHE A 5 5.58 -16.88 -20.26
CA PHE A 5 4.56 -17.75 -19.70
C PHE A 5 3.93 -18.59 -20.81
N ALA A 6 4.06 -19.92 -20.74
CA ALA A 6 3.11 -20.82 -21.37
C ALA A 6 1.84 -20.76 -20.50
N ALA A 7 0.75 -20.22 -21.05
CA ALA A 7 -0.40 -19.75 -20.27
C ALA A 7 -1.23 -20.93 -19.70
N GLU A 8 -1.05 -21.21 -18.42
CA GLU A 8 -1.97 -22.06 -17.63
C GLU A 8 -2.84 -21.25 -16.65
N PHE A 9 -2.82 -19.91 -16.74
CA PHE A 9 -3.61 -19.01 -15.86
C PHE A 9 -4.44 -18.04 -16.70
N ASN A 10 -5.53 -17.54 -16.11
CA ASN A 10 -6.52 -16.68 -16.78
C ASN A 10 -6.44 -15.21 -16.34
N GLY A 11 -5.60 -14.89 -15.38
CA GLY A 11 -5.37 -13.53 -14.90
C GLY A 11 -4.66 -12.68 -15.93
N ARG A 12 -4.70 -11.38 -15.69
CA ARG A 12 -4.07 -10.40 -16.59
C ARG A 12 -2.65 -10.10 -16.15
N VAL A 13 -1.69 -10.34 -17.03
CA VAL A 13 -0.30 -9.89 -16.88
C VAL A 13 -0.09 -8.59 -17.65
N ARG A 14 0.58 -7.63 -17.03
CA ARG A 14 1.08 -6.41 -17.67
C ARG A 14 2.54 -6.23 -17.29
N TYR A 15 3.34 -5.75 -18.25
CA TYR A 15 4.73 -5.39 -18.04
C TYR A 15 4.84 -3.87 -17.92
N ASP A 16 5.84 -3.40 -17.18
CA ASP A 16 6.14 -1.98 -17.00
C ASP A 16 4.88 -1.16 -16.56
N ALA A 17 4.04 -1.79 -15.73
CA ALA A 17 2.78 -1.20 -15.29
C ALA A 17 3.03 -0.02 -14.34
N PRO A 18 2.54 1.20 -14.63
CA PRO A 18 2.79 2.37 -13.80
C PRO A 18 2.10 2.22 -12.44
N MET A 19 2.88 2.14 -11.35
CA MET A 19 2.32 2.01 -10.00
C MET A 19 1.61 3.26 -9.54
N SER A 20 1.82 4.42 -10.17
CA SER A 20 1.02 5.62 -9.94
C SER A 20 -0.48 5.41 -10.17
N ALA A 21 -0.87 4.48 -11.05
CA ALA A 21 -2.27 4.10 -11.24
C ALA A 21 -2.81 3.15 -10.14
N HIS A 22 -1.94 2.66 -9.25
CA HIS A 22 -2.22 1.62 -8.26
C HIS A 22 -1.83 2.02 -6.84
N THR A 23 -1.59 3.30 -6.59
CA THR A 23 -1.35 3.90 -5.27
C THR A 23 -2.32 5.06 -5.04
N SER A 24 -2.72 5.29 -3.80
CA SER A 24 -3.64 6.39 -3.48
C SER A 24 -2.98 7.78 -3.53
N TRP A 25 -1.67 7.86 -3.56
CA TRP A 25 -0.93 9.09 -3.85
C TRP A 25 -0.81 9.41 -5.35
N HIS A 26 -1.18 8.46 -6.22
CA HIS A 26 -1.01 8.60 -7.67
C HIS A 26 0.42 8.95 -8.10
N ALA A 27 1.41 8.45 -7.36
CA ALA A 27 2.83 8.59 -7.63
C ALA A 27 3.50 7.22 -7.61
N GLY A 28 4.62 7.09 -8.32
CA GLY A 28 5.43 5.88 -8.34
C GLY A 28 5.79 5.39 -9.72
N GLY A 29 6.97 4.76 -9.82
CA GLY A 29 7.51 4.17 -11.04
C GLY A 29 6.81 2.86 -11.45
N PRO A 30 7.32 2.16 -12.47
CA PRO A 30 6.70 0.96 -13.02
C PRO A 30 6.99 -0.28 -12.16
N ALA A 31 6.08 -1.26 -12.21
CA ALA A 31 6.35 -2.63 -11.80
C ALA A 31 6.82 -3.43 -13.02
N ASP A 32 7.91 -4.21 -12.88
CA ASP A 32 8.41 -5.06 -13.98
C ASP A 32 7.32 -5.98 -14.51
N VAL A 33 6.61 -6.64 -13.60
CA VAL A 33 5.47 -7.50 -13.89
C VAL A 33 4.34 -7.16 -12.93
N PHE A 34 3.14 -6.95 -13.46
CA PHE A 34 1.94 -6.70 -12.68
C PHE A 34 0.90 -7.76 -13.06
N PHE A 35 0.57 -8.64 -12.12
CA PHE A 35 -0.39 -9.70 -12.29
C PHE A 35 -1.67 -9.42 -11.51
N SER A 36 -2.81 -9.48 -12.18
CA SER A 36 -4.13 -9.41 -11.58
C SER A 36 -4.80 -10.77 -11.70
N PRO A 37 -4.82 -11.61 -10.65
CA PRO A 37 -5.48 -12.89 -10.67
C PRO A 37 -6.99 -12.74 -10.79
N ARG A 38 -7.66 -13.74 -11.35
CA ARG A 38 -9.11 -13.82 -11.39
C ARG A 38 -9.69 -14.38 -10.09
N ASP A 39 -9.01 -15.38 -9.53
CA ASP A 39 -9.38 -16.07 -8.30
C ASP A 39 -8.14 -16.74 -7.65
N ALA A 40 -8.35 -17.50 -6.57
CA ALA A 40 -7.28 -18.14 -5.84
C ALA A 40 -6.62 -19.31 -6.57
N ASP A 41 -7.33 -19.97 -7.48
CA ASP A 41 -6.78 -21.07 -8.27
C ASP A 41 -5.93 -20.52 -9.40
N ASP A 42 -6.37 -19.46 -10.02
CA ASP A 42 -5.62 -18.70 -11.02
C ASP A 42 -4.32 -18.11 -10.43
N LEU A 43 -4.42 -17.55 -9.22
CA LEU A 43 -3.24 -17.11 -8.47
C LEU A 43 -2.25 -18.26 -8.22
N ALA A 44 -2.75 -19.43 -7.78
CA ALA A 44 -1.91 -20.59 -7.53
C ALA A 44 -1.26 -21.11 -8.83
N ALA A 45 -1.98 -21.09 -9.95
CA ALA A 45 -1.41 -21.44 -11.26
C ALA A 45 -0.27 -20.50 -11.67
N PHE A 46 -0.46 -19.18 -11.46
CA PHE A 46 0.57 -18.18 -11.73
C PHE A 46 1.80 -18.34 -10.81
N LEU A 47 1.61 -18.56 -9.51
CA LEU A 47 2.72 -18.74 -8.57
C LEU A 47 3.59 -19.97 -8.89
N ARG A 48 2.99 -21.06 -9.41
CA ARG A 48 3.73 -22.29 -9.78
C ARG A 48 4.72 -22.09 -10.91
N VAL A 49 4.47 -21.15 -11.82
CA VAL A 49 5.35 -20.89 -12.96
C VAL A 49 6.40 -19.82 -12.68
N LEU A 50 6.36 -19.20 -11.50
CA LEU A 50 7.34 -18.20 -11.11
C LEU A 50 8.61 -18.85 -10.57
N PRO A 51 9.80 -18.40 -10.99
CA PRO A 51 11.05 -18.78 -10.36
C PRO A 51 11.05 -18.43 -8.85
N PRO A 52 11.61 -19.29 -7.97
CA PRO A 52 11.54 -19.08 -6.53
C PRO A 52 12.27 -17.83 -6.04
N GLU A 53 13.25 -17.34 -6.79
CA GLU A 53 14.04 -16.15 -6.46
C GLU A 53 13.34 -14.83 -6.82
N VAL A 54 12.24 -14.87 -7.57
CA VAL A 54 11.53 -13.65 -8.01
C VAL A 54 10.87 -13.00 -6.80
N GLN A 55 11.18 -11.73 -6.56
CA GLN A 55 10.55 -10.94 -5.50
C GLN A 55 9.06 -10.75 -5.78
N LEU A 56 8.22 -11.01 -4.77
CA LEU A 56 6.77 -10.82 -4.84
C LEU A 56 6.34 -9.66 -3.97
N TYR A 57 5.41 -8.88 -4.48
CA TYR A 57 4.77 -7.76 -3.77
C TYR A 57 3.26 -7.91 -3.87
N TRP A 58 2.59 -8.00 -2.73
CA TRP A 58 1.14 -8.09 -2.67
C TRP A 58 0.54 -6.73 -2.45
N VAL A 59 -0.32 -6.30 -3.36
CA VAL A 59 -0.90 -4.96 -3.36
C VAL A 59 -2.42 -5.05 -3.42
N GLY A 60 -3.07 -4.46 -2.42
CA GLY A 60 -4.50 -4.18 -2.42
C GLY A 60 -4.78 -2.86 -3.18
N LEU A 61 -5.50 -1.93 -2.56
CA LEU A 61 -5.79 -0.61 -3.16
C LEU A 61 -4.58 0.35 -3.17
N GLY A 62 -3.42 -0.07 -2.66
CA GLY A 62 -2.23 0.79 -2.60
C GLY A 62 -2.39 2.00 -1.67
N SER A 63 -3.30 1.92 -0.70
CA SER A 63 -3.65 3.04 0.18
C SER A 63 -2.63 3.34 1.27
N ASN A 64 -1.63 2.48 1.46
CA ASN A 64 -0.55 2.66 2.43
C ASN A 64 0.83 2.42 1.79
N LEU A 65 0.97 2.85 0.53
CA LEU A 65 2.13 2.50 -0.29
C LEU A 65 2.66 3.73 -1.02
N LEU A 66 3.98 3.96 -0.91
CA LEU A 66 4.76 4.85 -1.75
C LEU A 66 5.75 4.01 -2.56
N VAL A 67 5.63 4.05 -3.88
CA VAL A 67 6.54 3.38 -4.79
C VAL A 67 7.51 4.41 -5.36
N ARG A 68 8.82 4.21 -5.18
CA ARG A 68 9.86 5.10 -5.72
C ARG A 68 9.86 5.08 -7.25
N GLU A 69 10.43 6.12 -7.88
CA GLU A 69 10.41 6.32 -9.33
C GLU A 69 11.12 5.23 -10.15
N GLY A 70 12.15 4.59 -9.59
CA GLY A 70 12.83 3.46 -10.22
C GLY A 70 11.94 2.23 -10.36
N GLY A 71 10.83 2.20 -9.62
CA GLY A 71 9.81 1.15 -9.71
C GLY A 71 10.13 -0.10 -8.91
N MET A 72 9.37 -1.14 -9.15
CA MET A 72 9.41 -2.40 -8.40
C MET A 72 10.03 -3.50 -9.27
N ARG A 73 11.17 -4.03 -8.83
CA ARG A 73 11.83 -5.18 -9.49
C ARG A 73 11.17 -6.48 -9.04
N GLY A 74 10.62 -7.25 -9.96
CA GLY A 74 9.92 -8.49 -9.69
C GLY A 74 8.45 -8.45 -10.08
N VAL A 75 7.60 -9.12 -9.29
CA VAL A 75 6.18 -9.29 -9.60
C VAL A 75 5.30 -8.64 -8.54
N VAL A 76 4.41 -7.76 -8.98
CA VAL A 76 3.30 -7.24 -8.18
C VAL A 76 2.07 -8.13 -8.39
N ILE A 77 1.58 -8.75 -7.31
CA ILE A 77 0.29 -9.44 -7.26
C ILE A 77 -0.76 -8.43 -6.81
N ALA A 78 -1.58 -7.98 -7.75
CA ALA A 78 -2.65 -7.03 -7.48
C ALA A 78 -3.95 -7.77 -7.21
N THR A 79 -4.39 -7.77 -5.97
CA THR A 79 -5.55 -8.54 -5.53
C THR A 79 -6.93 -7.88 -5.74
N PRO A 80 -7.07 -6.56 -5.97
CA PRO A 80 -8.38 -5.94 -6.17
C PRO A 80 -9.18 -6.61 -7.28
N GLY A 81 -10.42 -6.99 -6.96
CA GLY A 81 -11.32 -7.68 -7.89
C GLY A 81 -11.25 -9.21 -7.87
N ALA A 82 -10.19 -9.81 -7.28
CA ALA A 82 -9.99 -11.26 -7.29
C ALA A 82 -10.73 -11.98 -6.15
N PHE A 83 -10.55 -11.52 -4.91
CA PHE A 83 -11.05 -12.19 -3.70
C PHE A 83 -12.09 -11.28 -3.05
N THR A 84 -13.32 -11.28 -3.54
CA THR A 84 -14.33 -10.26 -3.19
C THR A 84 -15.58 -10.83 -2.51
N ARG A 85 -15.59 -12.14 -2.19
CA ARG A 85 -16.71 -12.78 -1.51
C ARG A 85 -16.76 -12.31 -0.05
N ILE A 86 -17.96 -11.97 0.42
CA ILE A 86 -18.28 -11.69 1.81
C ILE A 86 -19.63 -12.28 2.14
N GLU A 87 -19.72 -13.03 3.22
CA GLU A 87 -20.89 -13.80 3.59
C GLU A 87 -21.12 -13.75 5.10
N ARG A 88 -22.38 -13.63 5.51
CA ARG A 88 -22.77 -13.83 6.91
C ARG A 88 -22.79 -15.34 7.22
N ARG A 89 -22.04 -15.79 8.22
CA ARG A 89 -21.95 -17.18 8.64
C ARG A 89 -22.85 -17.51 9.83
N SER A 90 -23.09 -16.51 10.70
CA SER A 90 -23.99 -16.64 11.86
C SER A 90 -24.55 -15.27 12.25
N GLN A 91 -25.19 -15.19 13.42
CA GLN A 91 -25.66 -13.91 13.96
C GLN A 91 -24.51 -12.91 14.25
N THR A 92 -23.29 -13.42 14.53
CA THR A 92 -22.13 -12.60 14.93
C THR A 92 -20.89 -12.82 14.08
N ARG A 93 -20.92 -13.71 13.07
CA ARG A 93 -19.75 -14.07 12.28
C ARG A 93 -19.93 -13.79 10.80
N ILE A 94 -18.86 -13.31 10.18
CA ILE A 94 -18.77 -13.16 8.74
C ILE A 94 -17.52 -13.85 8.20
N TYR A 95 -17.62 -14.42 7.01
CA TYR A 95 -16.49 -14.77 6.15
C TYR A 95 -16.25 -13.62 5.20
N CYS A 96 -14.99 -13.24 5.02
CA CYS A 96 -14.63 -12.12 4.16
C CYS A 96 -13.29 -12.38 3.45
N GLU A 97 -13.28 -12.28 2.13
CA GLU A 97 -12.08 -12.42 1.32
C GLU A 97 -11.20 -11.16 1.34
N ALA A 98 -9.89 -11.35 1.13
CA ALA A 98 -8.87 -10.36 1.37
C ALA A 98 -8.98 -9.08 0.50
N SER A 99 -9.61 -9.17 -0.66
CA SER A 99 -9.77 -8.01 -1.56
C SER A 99 -11.04 -7.21 -1.32
N VAL A 100 -11.88 -7.61 -0.36
CA VAL A 100 -13.08 -6.85 -0.01
C VAL A 100 -12.67 -5.50 0.57
N PRO A 101 -13.15 -4.37 0.00
CA PRO A 101 -12.89 -3.05 0.57
C PRO A 101 -13.43 -2.92 2.00
N CYS A 102 -12.64 -2.35 2.91
CA CYS A 102 -13.04 -2.17 4.31
C CYS A 102 -14.36 -1.38 4.45
N ALA A 103 -14.58 -0.37 3.63
CA ALA A 103 -15.85 0.36 3.60
C ALA A 103 -17.08 -0.52 3.24
N ARG A 104 -16.88 -1.58 2.42
CA ARG A 104 -17.94 -2.55 2.12
C ARG A 104 -18.22 -3.44 3.33
N ILE A 105 -17.19 -3.85 4.07
CA ILE A 105 -17.34 -4.61 5.32
C ILE A 105 -18.18 -3.81 6.30
N ALA A 106 -17.80 -2.56 6.58
CA ALA A 106 -18.51 -1.67 7.49
C ALA A 106 -20.00 -1.55 7.13
N ARG A 107 -20.30 -1.29 5.85
CA ARG A 107 -21.68 -1.15 5.38
C ARG A 107 -22.50 -2.44 5.57
N LEU A 108 -21.91 -3.60 5.29
CA LEU A 108 -22.60 -4.88 5.45
C LEU A 108 -22.77 -5.26 6.92
N CYS A 109 -21.82 -4.96 7.79
CA CYS A 109 -21.98 -5.14 9.23
C CYS A 109 -23.20 -4.37 9.75
N VAL A 110 -23.34 -3.10 9.38
CA VAL A 110 -24.52 -2.30 9.74
C VAL A 110 -25.82 -2.93 9.21
N ASN A 111 -25.87 -3.29 7.93
CA ASN A 111 -27.05 -3.91 7.32
C ASN A 111 -27.44 -5.25 7.96
N TRP A 112 -26.47 -5.96 8.54
CA TRP A 112 -26.67 -7.24 9.22
C TRP A 112 -26.91 -7.10 10.73
N GLY A 113 -26.93 -5.87 11.27
CA GLY A 113 -27.06 -5.63 12.70
C GLY A 113 -25.86 -6.14 13.51
N LEU A 114 -24.66 -6.02 12.95
CA LEU A 114 -23.41 -6.37 13.60
C LEU A 114 -22.75 -5.09 14.12
N GLY A 115 -22.54 -4.99 15.43
CA GLY A 115 -21.80 -3.90 16.08
C GLY A 115 -20.30 -4.02 15.92
N GLN A 116 -19.59 -2.94 16.17
CA GLN A 116 -18.13 -2.84 16.11
C GLN A 116 -17.51 -2.98 14.69
N GLY A 117 -18.26 -3.40 13.67
CA GLY A 117 -17.75 -3.46 12.29
C GLY A 117 -17.68 -2.10 11.59
N GLU A 118 -18.26 -1.06 12.17
CA GLU A 118 -18.31 0.30 11.61
C GLU A 118 -16.93 0.95 11.48
N PHE A 119 -15.97 0.57 12.34
CA PHE A 119 -14.61 1.11 12.30
C PHE A 119 -13.92 0.88 10.97
N PHE A 120 -14.26 -0.21 10.25
CA PHE A 120 -13.74 -0.46 8.91
C PHE A 120 -14.04 0.68 7.92
N SER A 121 -15.07 1.50 8.18
CA SER A 121 -15.34 2.70 7.35
C SER A 121 -14.22 3.74 7.41
N GLY A 122 -13.42 3.72 8.46
CA GLY A 122 -12.24 4.57 8.65
C GLY A 122 -10.98 4.07 7.97
N ILE A 123 -10.96 2.85 7.43
CA ILE A 123 -9.77 2.23 6.84
C ILE A 123 -9.84 2.30 5.30
N PRO A 124 -8.99 3.10 4.65
CA PRO A 124 -8.92 3.19 3.19
C PRO A 124 -8.11 2.01 2.64
N GLY A 125 -8.75 0.89 2.40
CA GLY A 125 -8.02 -0.29 1.92
C GLY A 125 -8.92 -1.50 1.79
N THR A 126 -8.29 -2.67 1.61
CA THR A 126 -8.95 -3.98 1.60
C THR A 126 -8.70 -4.71 2.92
N LEU A 127 -9.49 -5.75 3.20
CA LEU A 127 -9.29 -6.61 4.37
C LEU A 127 -7.85 -7.16 4.43
N GLY A 128 -7.29 -7.63 3.32
CA GLY A 128 -5.92 -8.16 3.29
C GLY A 128 -4.87 -7.13 3.71
N GLY A 129 -5.03 -5.87 3.28
CA GLY A 129 -4.20 -4.76 3.74
C GLY A 129 -4.41 -4.46 5.23
N ALA A 130 -5.66 -4.51 5.69
CA ALA A 130 -5.99 -4.30 7.10
C ALA A 130 -5.42 -5.41 8.00
N LEU A 131 -5.48 -6.67 7.57
CA LEU A 131 -4.84 -7.80 8.26
C LEU A 131 -3.32 -7.63 8.32
N ALA A 132 -2.68 -7.25 7.20
CA ALA A 132 -1.23 -7.20 7.08
C ALA A 132 -0.56 -6.17 8.03
N MET A 133 -1.29 -5.19 8.53
CA MET A 133 -0.75 -4.15 9.40
C MET A 133 -1.57 -3.90 10.67
N ASN A 134 -2.53 -4.75 10.99
CA ASN A 134 -3.51 -4.50 12.06
C ASN A 134 -4.11 -3.09 11.96
N ALA A 135 -4.66 -2.76 10.78
CA ALA A 135 -5.26 -1.46 10.58
C ALA A 135 -6.44 -1.22 11.53
N GLY A 136 -6.56 0.00 12.01
CA GLY A 136 -7.64 0.39 12.92
C GLY A 136 -8.06 1.83 12.72
N ALA A 137 -9.26 2.14 13.17
CA ALA A 137 -9.84 3.48 13.18
C ALA A 137 -10.88 3.60 14.31
N PHE A 138 -11.16 4.83 14.76
CA PHE A 138 -12.19 5.11 15.75
C PHE A 138 -12.06 4.34 17.07
N GLY A 139 -10.83 3.97 17.46
CA GLY A 139 -10.55 3.26 18.73
C GLY A 139 -10.61 1.74 18.63
N ASP A 140 -10.85 1.19 17.45
CA ASP A 140 -10.86 -0.24 17.20
C ASP A 140 -9.84 -0.65 16.13
N GLU A 141 -9.55 -1.96 16.03
CA GLU A 141 -8.53 -2.52 15.13
C GLU A 141 -8.90 -3.91 14.62
N THR A 142 -8.39 -4.26 13.44
CA THR A 142 -8.80 -5.43 12.66
C THR A 142 -8.66 -6.74 13.43
N TRP A 143 -7.52 -6.99 14.08
CA TRP A 143 -7.22 -8.28 14.69
C TRP A 143 -8.00 -8.58 15.97
N ARG A 144 -8.64 -7.60 16.60
CA ARG A 144 -9.60 -7.84 17.69
C ARG A 144 -10.79 -8.71 17.26
N HIS A 145 -11.09 -8.69 15.97
CA HIS A 145 -12.25 -9.37 15.39
C HIS A 145 -11.89 -10.66 14.65
N VAL A 146 -10.60 -10.97 14.46
CA VAL A 146 -10.15 -12.12 13.66
C VAL A 146 -10.25 -13.40 14.47
N ILE A 147 -11.09 -14.36 14.01
CA ILE A 147 -11.15 -15.74 14.53
C ILE A 147 -10.05 -16.57 13.85
N SER A 148 -10.02 -16.54 12.54
CA SER A 148 -9.09 -17.29 11.71
C SER A 148 -8.84 -16.58 10.38
N VAL A 149 -7.72 -16.90 9.76
CA VAL A 149 -7.39 -16.45 8.41
C VAL A 149 -7.05 -17.63 7.52
N GLN A 150 -7.39 -17.54 6.25
CA GLN A 150 -6.88 -18.43 5.23
C GLN A 150 -5.71 -17.74 4.53
N THR A 151 -4.60 -18.46 4.39
CA THR A 151 -3.38 -17.98 3.74
C THR A 151 -3.00 -18.86 2.57
N ILE A 152 -2.12 -18.35 1.71
CA ILE A 152 -1.43 -19.10 0.67
C ILE A 152 0.07 -18.77 0.77
N ASP A 153 0.91 -19.79 0.62
CA ASP A 153 2.36 -19.60 0.53
C ASP A 153 2.85 -19.63 -0.93
N ARG A 154 4.14 -19.38 -1.10
CA ARG A 154 4.80 -19.41 -2.42
C ARG A 154 4.71 -20.78 -3.12
N ARG A 155 4.55 -21.87 -2.36
CA ARG A 155 4.36 -23.23 -2.87
C ARG A 155 2.89 -23.55 -3.18
N CYS A 156 2.03 -22.52 -3.16
CA CYS A 156 0.58 -22.64 -3.37
C CYS A 156 -0.16 -23.47 -2.31
N GLN A 157 0.47 -23.71 -1.15
CA GLN A 157 -0.20 -24.38 -0.06
C GLN A 157 -1.12 -23.41 0.67
N ARG A 158 -2.38 -23.77 0.75
CA ARG A 158 -3.38 -23.02 1.51
C ARG A 158 -3.47 -23.57 2.93
N ARG A 159 -3.47 -22.66 3.91
CA ARG A 159 -3.59 -22.99 5.33
C ARG A 159 -4.69 -22.17 5.98
N VAL A 160 -5.30 -22.75 7.00
CA VAL A 160 -6.15 -22.01 7.94
C VAL A 160 -5.35 -21.84 9.21
N ARG A 161 -5.16 -20.58 9.64
CA ARG A 161 -4.46 -20.24 10.88
C ARG A 161 -5.43 -19.56 11.84
N ALA A 162 -5.39 -19.95 13.11
CA ALA A 162 -6.20 -19.30 14.12
C ALA A 162 -5.68 -17.88 14.40
N GLY A 163 -6.58 -16.93 14.69
CA GLY A 163 -6.18 -15.55 15.00
C GLY A 163 -5.20 -15.46 16.17
N LYS A 164 -5.34 -16.35 17.16
CA LYS A 164 -4.46 -16.44 18.34
C LYS A 164 -3.03 -16.89 18.04
N ASP A 165 -2.75 -17.45 16.86
CA ASP A 165 -1.42 -17.91 16.48
C ASP A 165 -0.51 -16.73 16.07
N PHE A 166 -1.07 -15.55 15.90
CA PHE A 166 -0.35 -14.33 15.56
C PHE A 166 -0.10 -13.45 16.80
N ALA A 167 1.13 -12.91 16.93
CA ALA A 167 1.37 -11.85 17.89
C ALA A 167 0.95 -10.49 17.28
N VAL A 168 0.02 -9.82 17.95
CA VAL A 168 -0.61 -8.61 17.42
C VAL A 168 -0.27 -7.40 18.28
N GLY A 169 0.13 -6.30 17.63
CA GLY A 169 0.40 -5.03 18.28
C GLY A 169 -0.14 -3.85 17.46
N TYR A 170 0.08 -2.64 17.98
CA TYR A 170 -0.32 -1.41 17.30
C TYR A 170 0.38 -1.28 15.93
N ARG A 171 -0.40 -1.34 14.84
CA ARG A 171 0.08 -1.30 13.45
C ARG A 171 1.13 -2.38 13.13
N ARG A 172 1.02 -3.53 13.78
CA ARG A 172 1.97 -4.63 13.61
C ARG A 172 1.29 -5.98 13.81
N ILE A 173 1.70 -6.95 13.00
CA ILE A 173 1.48 -8.37 13.25
C ILE A 173 2.80 -9.11 13.11
N GLU A 174 2.95 -10.16 13.90
CA GLU A 174 4.03 -11.13 13.74
C GLU A 174 3.43 -12.47 13.34
N TRP A 175 3.98 -13.04 12.31
CA TRP A 175 3.55 -14.33 11.81
C TRP A 175 3.99 -15.45 12.72
N PRO A 176 3.27 -16.59 12.78
CA PRO A 176 3.74 -17.80 13.44
C PRO A 176 5.12 -18.22 12.92
N ALA A 177 5.95 -18.82 13.78
CA ALA A 177 7.33 -19.18 13.44
C ALA A 177 7.45 -20.18 12.28
N ASP A 178 6.41 -20.98 12.04
CA ASP A 178 6.31 -21.92 10.91
C ASP A 178 5.75 -21.28 9.63
N ALA A 179 5.33 -20.03 9.70
CA ALA A 179 4.88 -19.30 8.54
C ALA A 179 6.10 -18.86 7.73
N ALA A 180 6.32 -19.55 6.61
CA ALA A 180 7.20 -19.07 5.57
C ALA A 180 6.59 -17.80 4.93
N GLU A 181 6.98 -17.43 3.73
CA GLU A 181 6.38 -16.33 2.98
C GLU A 181 4.90 -16.64 2.65
N GLU A 182 3.97 -16.12 3.44
CA GLU A 182 2.53 -16.34 3.30
C GLU A 182 1.75 -15.04 3.10
N TRP A 183 0.58 -15.14 2.47
CA TRP A 183 -0.30 -14.00 2.19
C TRP A 183 -1.76 -14.35 2.49
N PHE A 184 -2.53 -13.36 2.93
CA PHE A 184 -3.93 -13.54 3.30
C PHE A 184 -4.83 -13.69 2.06
N LEU A 185 -5.66 -14.72 2.06
CA LEU A 185 -6.74 -14.93 1.08
C LEU A 185 -8.11 -14.54 1.63
N SER A 186 -8.37 -14.81 2.91
CA SER A 186 -9.63 -14.48 3.58
C SER A 186 -9.48 -14.48 5.09
N ALA A 187 -10.50 -13.98 5.79
CA ALA A 187 -10.64 -14.12 7.24
C ALA A 187 -12.06 -14.48 7.63
N GLU A 188 -12.21 -15.17 8.76
CA GLU A 188 -13.45 -15.24 9.53
C GLU A 188 -13.36 -14.22 10.66
N LEU A 189 -14.34 -13.31 10.69
CA LEU A 189 -14.41 -12.22 11.66
C LEU A 189 -15.61 -12.40 12.55
N GLN A 190 -15.48 -12.03 13.84
CA GLN A 190 -16.55 -12.04 14.82
C GLN A 190 -16.81 -10.63 15.34
N PHE A 191 -18.09 -10.32 15.45
CA PHE A 191 -18.62 -9.06 15.96
C PHE A 191 -19.68 -9.33 17.03
N GLU A 192 -20.18 -8.29 17.65
CA GLU A 192 -21.31 -8.36 18.57
C GLU A 192 -22.62 -8.19 17.79
N ALA A 193 -23.69 -8.87 18.21
CA ALA A 193 -25.02 -8.57 17.71
C ALA A 193 -25.49 -7.25 18.35
N LEU A 194 -25.90 -6.29 17.54
CA LEU A 194 -26.50 -5.06 18.06
C LEU A 194 -27.90 -5.33 18.61
N ALA A 195 -28.15 -4.93 19.84
CA ALA A 195 -29.49 -4.62 20.31
C ALA A 195 -29.99 -3.40 19.51
N SER A 196 -31.25 -3.38 19.10
CA SER A 196 -31.84 -2.51 18.08
C SER A 196 -31.69 -0.99 18.22
N GLU A 197 -31.03 -0.50 19.26
CA GLU A 197 -30.91 0.93 19.57
C GLU A 197 -29.46 1.49 19.57
N GLN A 198 -28.43 0.68 19.30
CA GLN A 198 -27.02 1.07 19.48
C GLN A 198 -26.18 1.21 18.20
N SER A 199 -26.77 1.34 17.02
CA SER A 199 -25.96 1.55 15.82
C SER A 199 -25.37 2.96 15.82
N HIS A 200 -24.08 3.10 16.14
CA HIS A 200 -23.36 4.28 15.70
C HIS A 200 -23.43 4.32 14.16
N SER A 201 -24.18 5.29 13.66
CA SER A 201 -24.36 5.45 12.22
C SER A 201 -22.97 5.58 11.57
N VAL A 202 -22.64 4.70 10.61
CA VAL A 202 -21.45 4.87 9.73
C VAL A 202 -21.40 6.30 9.18
N GLN A 203 -22.56 6.92 8.97
CA GLN A 203 -22.66 8.29 8.49
C GLN A 203 -22.02 9.29 9.48
N SER A 204 -22.26 9.16 10.79
CA SER A 204 -21.67 10.05 11.78
C SER A 204 -20.15 9.88 11.87
N LEU A 205 -19.64 8.64 11.80
CA LEU A 205 -18.20 8.36 11.76
C LEU A 205 -17.55 8.94 10.48
N LEU A 206 -18.18 8.77 9.33
CA LEU A 206 -17.70 9.34 8.07
C LEU A 206 -17.79 10.87 8.04
N GLN A 207 -18.82 11.45 8.66
CA GLN A 207 -18.92 12.90 8.81
C GLN A 207 -17.77 13.43 9.67
N ARG A 208 -17.55 12.86 10.86
CA ARG A 208 -16.44 13.22 11.74
C ARG A 208 -15.10 13.10 11.01
N ARG A 209 -14.92 12.04 10.21
CA ARG A 209 -13.72 11.87 9.40
C ARG A 209 -13.57 12.96 8.36
N ARG A 210 -14.65 13.35 7.66
CA ARG A 210 -14.63 14.46 6.71
C ARG A 210 -14.29 15.79 7.37
N GLU A 211 -14.71 16.00 8.60
CA GLU A 211 -14.43 17.23 9.36
C GLU A 211 -12.97 17.30 9.80
N THR A 212 -12.35 16.18 10.16
CA THR A 212 -11.02 16.11 10.78
C THR A 212 -9.89 15.69 9.85
N GLN A 213 -10.17 15.05 8.71
CA GLN A 213 -9.17 14.51 7.79
C GLN A 213 -9.37 15.00 6.35
N PRO A 214 -8.32 15.15 5.55
CA PRO A 214 -8.42 15.52 4.14
C PRO A 214 -8.96 14.32 3.34
N THR A 215 -10.25 14.28 3.10
CA THR A 215 -10.93 13.25 2.29
C THR A 215 -11.08 13.71 0.84
N GLY A 216 -11.05 12.76 -0.12
CA GLY A 216 -11.22 13.07 -1.54
C GLY A 216 -9.98 13.70 -2.21
N VAL A 217 -8.82 13.61 -1.56
CA VAL A 217 -7.53 14.07 -2.08
C VAL A 217 -6.55 12.90 -2.21
N TRP A 218 -5.53 13.03 -3.01
CA TRP A 218 -4.51 12.03 -3.21
C TRP A 218 -3.57 11.95 -2.00
N SER A 219 -3.80 10.98 -1.13
CA SER A 219 -3.02 10.76 0.09
C SER A 219 -3.06 9.28 0.51
N CYS A 220 -2.14 8.86 1.37
CA CYS A 220 -2.10 7.49 1.90
C CYS A 220 -2.76 7.35 3.29
N GLY A 221 -3.51 8.35 3.75
CA GLY A 221 -3.95 8.40 5.15
C GLY A 221 -2.86 8.95 6.07
N SER A 222 -2.79 8.45 7.30
CA SER A 222 -1.72 8.82 8.25
C SER A 222 -0.36 8.32 7.76
N VAL A 223 0.61 9.23 7.70
CA VAL A 223 1.97 8.92 7.23
C VAL A 223 2.80 8.26 8.33
N PHE A 224 2.61 8.68 9.58
CA PHE A 224 3.37 8.21 10.72
C PHE A 224 2.49 7.53 11.76
N LYS A 225 3.06 6.55 12.45
CA LYS A 225 2.48 5.96 13.66
C LYS A 225 2.49 6.99 14.78
N ASN A 226 1.54 6.88 15.71
CA ASN A 226 1.59 7.66 16.92
C ASN A 226 2.71 7.14 17.85
N PRO A 227 3.61 7.99 18.34
CA PRO A 227 4.61 7.59 19.31
C PRO A 227 3.96 7.27 20.67
N PRO A 228 4.63 6.52 21.56
CA PRO A 228 4.12 6.26 22.91
C PRO A 228 3.79 7.55 23.66
N GLY A 229 2.55 7.64 24.16
CA GLY A 229 2.09 8.77 24.98
C GLY A 229 1.77 10.06 24.22
N ASP A 230 1.88 10.09 22.88
CA ASP A 230 1.60 11.30 22.10
C ASP A 230 1.00 10.98 20.71
N HIS A 231 0.65 12.03 19.97
CA HIS A 231 0.09 11.93 18.62
C HIS A 231 1.02 12.56 17.58
N ALA A 232 1.34 11.82 16.52
CA ALA A 232 2.18 12.32 15.43
C ALA A 232 1.62 13.63 14.83
N ALA A 233 0.29 13.71 14.62
CA ALA A 233 -0.34 14.92 14.11
C ALA A 233 -0.09 16.14 14.99
N ARG A 234 -0.20 16.00 16.33
CA ARG A 234 0.06 17.08 17.27
C ARG A 234 1.51 17.57 17.20
N LEU A 235 2.45 16.65 17.17
CA LEU A 235 3.89 16.97 17.10
C LEU A 235 4.23 17.69 15.80
N ILE A 236 3.71 17.23 14.66
CA ILE A 236 3.93 17.83 13.34
C ILE A 236 3.32 19.25 13.29
N GLU A 237 2.10 19.41 13.81
CA GLU A 237 1.44 20.72 13.87
C GLU A 237 2.17 21.68 14.80
N ALA A 238 2.55 21.24 16.00
CA ALA A 238 3.32 22.06 16.95
C ALA A 238 4.74 22.41 16.47
N ALA A 239 5.29 21.61 15.54
CA ALA A 239 6.53 21.93 14.83
C ALA A 239 6.34 22.97 13.70
N GLY A 240 5.12 23.46 13.46
CA GLY A 240 4.81 24.46 12.43
C GLY A 240 4.85 23.92 11.00
N LEU A 241 4.64 22.61 10.81
CA LEU A 241 4.82 21.97 9.49
C LEU A 241 3.56 21.89 8.64
N LYS A 242 2.37 22.29 9.13
CA LYS A 242 1.17 22.41 8.29
C LYS A 242 1.43 23.32 7.10
N GLY A 243 1.02 22.92 5.90
CA GLY A 243 1.24 23.67 4.67
C GLY A 243 2.66 23.61 4.12
N HIS A 244 3.61 22.98 4.85
CA HIS A 244 4.98 22.82 4.33
C HIS A 244 4.99 21.98 3.05
N ARG A 245 5.71 22.45 2.03
CA ARG A 245 5.63 21.93 0.66
C ARG A 245 7.02 21.61 0.10
N ILE A 246 7.11 20.46 -0.60
CA ILE A 246 8.25 20.09 -1.46
C ILE A 246 7.67 19.69 -2.82
N GLY A 247 7.94 20.48 -3.86
CA GLY A 247 7.28 20.31 -5.15
C GLY A 247 5.76 20.36 -5.03
N ASP A 248 5.06 19.32 -5.47
CA ASP A 248 3.60 19.19 -5.33
C ASP A 248 3.17 18.30 -4.14
N ALA A 249 4.10 17.88 -3.29
CA ALA A 249 3.81 17.24 -2.01
C ALA A 249 3.63 18.30 -0.91
N VAL A 250 2.55 18.21 -0.12
CA VAL A 250 2.24 19.17 0.95
C VAL A 250 1.76 18.48 2.22
N VAL A 251 2.20 18.94 3.39
CA VAL A 251 1.59 18.58 4.68
C VAL A 251 0.23 19.24 4.78
N SER A 252 -0.81 18.42 5.00
CA SER A 252 -2.19 18.93 5.01
C SER A 252 -2.44 19.93 6.13
N ASP A 253 -3.07 21.06 5.80
CA ASP A 253 -3.54 22.05 6.78
C ASP A 253 -4.64 21.50 7.68
N LYS A 254 -5.43 20.53 7.18
CA LYS A 254 -6.56 19.95 7.91
C LYS A 254 -6.11 18.93 8.95
N HIS A 255 -5.10 18.10 8.64
CA HIS A 255 -4.58 17.06 9.54
C HIS A 255 -3.08 16.87 9.28
N ALA A 256 -2.26 17.31 10.21
CA ALA A 256 -0.81 17.40 10.02
C ALA A 256 -0.10 16.05 9.75
N ASN A 257 -0.69 14.91 10.15
CA ASN A 257 -0.15 13.58 9.84
C ASN A 257 -0.54 13.06 8.45
N PHE A 258 -1.02 13.94 7.55
CA PHE A 258 -1.35 13.62 6.16
C PHE A 258 -0.46 14.42 5.22
N ILE A 259 0.13 13.75 4.25
CA ILE A 259 0.79 14.36 3.11
C ILE A 259 -0.08 14.17 1.88
N VAL A 260 -0.35 15.26 1.18
CA VAL A 260 -1.23 15.31 0.01
C VAL A 260 -0.39 15.56 -1.24
N ASN A 261 -0.68 14.83 -2.31
CA ASN A 261 -0.22 15.15 -3.65
C ASN A 261 -1.21 16.12 -4.30
N LEU A 262 -0.74 17.32 -4.64
CA LEU A 262 -1.55 18.37 -5.28
C LEU A 262 -1.80 18.13 -6.78
N GLY A 263 -1.33 17.01 -7.33
CA GLY A 263 -1.63 16.57 -8.70
C GLY A 263 -0.42 16.13 -9.51
N LYS A 264 0.81 16.60 -9.17
CA LYS A 264 2.03 16.31 -9.92
C LYS A 264 3.20 15.91 -9.02
N ALA A 265 2.97 15.60 -7.73
CA ALA A 265 4.05 15.22 -6.85
C ALA A 265 4.72 13.92 -7.33
N ARG A 266 6.03 13.93 -7.37
CA ARG A 266 6.85 12.74 -7.58
C ARG A 266 6.97 11.97 -6.27
N ALA A 267 7.24 10.67 -6.34
CA ALA A 267 7.46 9.86 -5.16
C ALA A 267 8.67 10.36 -4.35
N SER A 268 9.71 10.85 -5.02
CA SER A 268 10.85 11.47 -4.37
C SER A 268 10.50 12.74 -3.58
N GLU A 269 9.56 13.55 -4.04
CA GLU A 269 9.09 14.74 -3.32
C GLU A 269 8.29 14.35 -2.08
N LEU A 270 7.42 13.33 -2.20
CA LEU A 270 6.70 12.76 -1.07
C LEU A 270 7.66 12.17 -0.03
N GLU A 271 8.65 11.38 -0.46
CA GLU A 271 9.65 10.78 0.43
C GLU A 271 10.52 11.84 1.11
N GLN A 272 10.99 12.88 0.39
CA GLN A 272 11.73 14.00 0.95
C GLN A 272 10.91 14.76 2.00
N LEU A 273 9.60 14.96 1.75
CA LEU A 273 8.72 15.62 2.72
C LEU A 273 8.52 14.75 3.97
N ILE A 274 8.39 13.43 3.84
CA ILE A 274 8.36 12.49 4.97
C ILE A 274 9.65 12.63 5.80
N GLN A 275 10.81 12.60 5.17
CA GLN A 275 12.11 12.72 5.84
C GLN A 275 12.26 14.09 6.51
N HIS A 276 11.83 15.17 5.86
CA HIS A 276 11.86 16.51 6.42
C HIS A 276 11.00 16.62 7.70
N VAL A 277 9.80 16.05 7.68
CA VAL A 277 8.93 16.01 8.85
C VAL A 277 9.59 15.23 9.99
N GLN A 278 10.14 14.05 9.71
CA GLN A 278 10.87 13.24 10.70
C GLN A 278 12.02 14.02 11.34
N ALA A 279 12.90 14.59 10.50
CA ALA A 279 14.07 15.33 10.96
C ALA A 279 13.67 16.56 11.80
N THR A 280 12.61 17.27 11.41
CA THR A 280 12.14 18.44 12.13
C THR A 280 11.55 18.08 13.50
N VAL A 281 10.69 17.07 13.58
CA VAL A 281 10.11 16.61 14.86
C VAL A 281 11.20 16.04 15.77
N GLN A 282 12.16 15.28 15.22
CA GLN A 282 13.30 14.79 16.00
C GLN A 282 14.14 15.93 16.56
N ARG A 283 14.42 16.96 15.77
CA ARG A 283 15.22 18.13 16.20
C ARG A 283 14.51 18.95 17.28
N VAL A 284 13.19 19.11 17.17
CA VAL A 284 12.41 19.99 18.09
C VAL A 284 12.03 19.28 19.38
N TYR A 285 11.66 18.00 19.30
CA TYR A 285 11.07 17.24 20.44
C TYR A 285 11.91 16.04 20.88
N GLY A 286 12.99 15.69 20.17
CA GLY A 286 13.76 14.47 20.45
C GLY A 286 13.02 13.17 20.13
N ILE A 287 11.88 13.24 19.42
CA ILE A 287 11.03 12.09 19.11
C ILE A 287 11.22 11.70 17.65
N THR A 288 11.62 10.46 17.39
CA THR A 288 11.68 9.89 16.04
C THR A 288 10.31 9.35 15.63
N LEU A 289 9.65 9.99 14.67
CA LEU A 289 8.41 9.48 14.11
C LEU A 289 8.68 8.25 13.23
N GLU A 290 7.99 7.14 13.48
CA GLU A 290 8.06 5.93 12.64
C GLU A 290 7.05 6.03 11.49
N PRO A 291 7.45 5.88 10.22
CA PRO A 291 6.50 5.84 9.12
C PRO A 291 5.54 4.65 9.25
N GLU A 292 4.24 4.92 9.08
CA GLU A 292 3.22 3.88 8.91
C GLU A 292 3.16 3.45 7.45
N VAL A 293 3.37 4.40 6.54
CA VAL A 293 3.42 4.14 5.10
C VAL A 293 4.62 3.27 4.72
N ARG A 294 4.40 2.33 3.82
CA ARG A 294 5.46 1.49 3.27
C ARG A 294 6.07 2.15 2.04
N ILE A 295 7.36 2.47 2.13
CA ILE A 295 8.15 3.02 1.02
C ILE A 295 8.93 1.87 0.40
N ILE A 296 8.70 1.60 -0.88
CA ILE A 296 9.28 0.45 -1.59
C ILE A 296 9.72 0.84 -3.00
N GLY A 297 10.46 -0.04 -3.63
CA GLY A 297 10.98 0.16 -5.00
C GLY A 297 12.34 0.86 -5.03
N GLU A 298 12.91 0.88 -6.22
CA GLU A 298 14.22 1.45 -6.48
C GLU A 298 14.12 2.99 -6.55
N PRO A 299 15.13 3.74 -6.07
CA PRO A 299 15.21 5.16 -6.34
C PRO A 299 15.29 5.43 -7.84
N ALA A 300 14.99 6.67 -8.25
CA ALA A 300 15.27 7.09 -9.62
C ALA A 300 16.74 6.81 -9.94
N GLY A 301 17.02 6.13 -11.02
CA GLY A 301 18.38 6.02 -11.53
C GLY A 301 18.99 7.42 -11.75
N PRO A 302 20.31 7.57 -11.77
CA PRO A 302 20.92 8.82 -12.13
C PRO A 302 20.31 9.28 -13.45
N ILE A 303 19.77 10.52 -13.46
CA ILE A 303 19.29 11.14 -14.69
C ILE A 303 20.49 11.11 -15.62
N ALA A 304 20.42 10.30 -16.70
CA ALA A 304 21.40 10.41 -17.78
C ALA A 304 21.34 11.88 -18.21
N THR A 305 22.30 12.67 -17.79
CA THR A 305 22.44 14.04 -18.27
C THR A 305 22.51 13.91 -19.78
N ALA A 306 21.47 14.41 -20.46
CA ALA A 306 21.38 14.45 -21.91
C ALA A 306 22.68 15.00 -22.42
N GLY A 307 23.37 14.17 -23.18
CA GLY A 307 24.76 14.27 -23.50
C GLY A 307 25.23 15.65 -23.91
N SER A 308 26.47 15.94 -23.59
CA SER A 308 27.24 16.85 -24.38
C SER A 308 27.13 16.43 -25.85
N ALA A 309 26.45 17.27 -26.61
CA ALA A 309 26.49 17.21 -28.07
C ALA A 309 27.99 17.17 -28.45
N MET A 310 28.42 16.05 -28.94
CA MET A 310 29.74 15.94 -29.59
C MET A 310 29.65 16.79 -30.86
N THR A 311 30.16 18.00 -30.77
CA THR A 311 30.39 18.90 -31.90
C THR A 311 31.33 18.17 -32.89
N LEU A 312 30.79 17.82 -34.03
CA LEU A 312 31.54 17.46 -35.21
C LEU A 312 32.19 18.71 -35.77
N GLU A 313 33.35 19.09 -35.25
CA GLU A 313 34.30 20.01 -35.89
C GLU A 313 35.71 19.48 -35.59
N ASP A 314 36.27 18.76 -36.56
CA ASP A 314 37.66 18.73 -36.94
C ASP A 314 37.95 17.46 -37.80
N ALA A 315 37.53 17.49 -39.05
CA ALA A 315 38.13 16.69 -40.09
C ALA A 315 38.20 17.48 -41.39
N GLY A 316 39.00 18.56 -41.31
CA GLY A 316 39.32 19.41 -42.43
C GLY A 316 40.83 19.48 -42.60
N GLY A 317 41.35 18.86 -43.66
CA GLY A 317 42.56 19.34 -44.30
C GLY A 317 43.84 18.58 -44.02
N LYS A 318 44.27 17.77 -45.02
CA LYS A 318 45.45 18.09 -45.85
C LYS A 318 45.66 17.07 -46.97
N THR A 319 45.37 17.51 -48.15
CA THR A 319 45.90 16.97 -49.41
C THR A 319 47.43 17.02 -49.42
N GLY A 320 48.06 15.92 -49.78
CA GLY A 320 49.48 15.82 -50.05
C GLY A 320 49.74 14.87 -51.22
N VAL A 321 49.86 15.43 -52.38
CA VAL A 321 50.31 14.80 -53.63
C VAL A 321 51.81 14.50 -53.57
N ASN A 322 52.20 13.29 -53.95
CA ASN A 322 53.42 12.95 -54.70
C ASN A 322 53.42 11.42 -54.82
N GLY A 323 53.48 10.77 -55.99
CA GLY A 323 54.34 10.99 -57.15
C GLY A 323 55.48 10.02 -57.09
N GLY A 324 55.49 9.02 -58.05
CA GLY A 324 56.73 8.32 -58.40
C GLY A 324 56.64 6.79 -58.50
N ARG A 325 56.37 6.32 -59.67
CA ARG A 325 57.15 5.34 -60.50
C ARG A 325 57.94 4.24 -59.74
N HIS A 326 57.57 3.00 -59.90
CA HIS A 326 58.13 1.98 -60.79
C HIS A 326 57.24 0.77 -60.78
#